data_252a44924b7d694aec4a3962a0c91b64
#
_entry.id   252a44924b7d694aec4a3962a0c91b64
#
_cell.length_a   1.000
_cell.length_b   1.000
_cell.length_c   1.000
_cell.angle_alpha   90.00
_cell.angle_beta   90.00
_cell.angle_gamma   90.00
#
_symmetry.space_group_name_H-M   'P 1'
#
loop_
_entity.id
_entity.type
_entity.pdbx_description
1 polymer ?
#
loop_
_entity_poly.entity_id
_entity_poly.type
_entity_poly.pdbx_seq_one_letter_code
_entity_poly.pdbx_strand_id
1 'polypeptide(L)'
;MKRPDCIQHWRDVEGADTPGYPGSEEHFSIGAPLARTLGLRRIGIHHERLPPGRRTSYPHAESDEEEFIYVLEGYPEVWINGYLWKLEPGDSVGFPAGTGVCHTFINNTQEEVRLLVAGESNKKHNRIYYPLNPDYAATRQDRWVDHPPQFFGPHNGKPGRK
;
A
#
# COMPACT_ATOMS: atom_id res chain seq x y z
N MET A 1 22.36 -26.13 13.90
CA MET A 1 21.03 -26.01 14.53
C MET A 1 20.08 -25.48 13.46
N LYS A 2 18.91 -26.08 13.24
CA LYS A 2 17.91 -25.60 12.29
C LYS A 2 17.34 -24.26 12.79
N ARG A 3 17.17 -23.27 11.90
CA ARG A 3 16.56 -22.00 12.24
C ARG A 3 15.11 -22.24 12.70
N PRO A 4 14.66 -21.65 13.82
CA PRO A 4 13.27 -21.76 14.26
C PRO A 4 12.27 -21.22 13.23
N ASP A 5 11.12 -21.86 13.11
CA ASP A 5 10.09 -21.49 12.11
C ASP A 5 9.46 -20.10 12.37
N CYS A 6 9.64 -19.54 13.56
CA CYS A 6 9.23 -18.17 13.91
C CYS A 6 10.25 -17.07 13.50
N ILE A 7 11.34 -17.44 12.83
CA ILE A 7 12.36 -16.52 12.33
C ILE A 7 12.41 -16.64 10.80
N GLN A 8 12.08 -15.54 10.12
CA GLN A 8 12.00 -15.50 8.67
C GLN A 8 12.73 -14.26 8.12
N HIS A 9 13.31 -14.40 6.94
CA HIS A 9 13.85 -13.27 6.19
C HIS A 9 12.89 -12.91 5.06
N TRP A 10 12.69 -11.62 4.79
CA TRP A 10 11.72 -11.16 3.79
C TRP A 10 11.99 -11.72 2.38
N ARG A 11 13.26 -11.91 1.99
CA ARG A 11 13.63 -12.47 0.67
C ARG A 11 13.16 -13.91 0.48
N ASP A 12 12.95 -14.64 1.57
CA ASP A 12 12.53 -16.06 1.50
C ASP A 12 11.03 -16.20 1.18
N VAL A 13 10.27 -15.07 1.29
CA VAL A 13 8.81 -15.06 1.14
C VAL A 13 8.30 -13.93 0.25
N GLU A 14 9.20 -13.25 -0.42
CA GLU A 14 8.82 -12.22 -1.39
C GLU A 14 8.04 -12.84 -2.54
N GLY A 15 6.94 -12.19 -2.93
CA GLY A 15 6.10 -12.58 -4.06
C GLY A 15 6.76 -12.33 -5.40
N ALA A 16 6.15 -12.87 -6.44
CA ALA A 16 6.58 -12.60 -7.81
C ALA A 16 6.21 -11.16 -8.23
N ASP A 17 7.02 -10.59 -9.11
CA ASP A 17 6.75 -9.28 -9.72
C ASP A 17 5.73 -9.47 -10.85
N THR A 18 4.45 -9.33 -10.52
CA THR A 18 3.31 -9.49 -11.44
C THR A 18 2.39 -8.28 -11.38
N PRO A 19 1.55 -8.04 -12.41
CA PRO A 19 0.50 -7.02 -12.34
C PRO A 19 -0.38 -7.19 -11.10
N GLY A 20 -0.68 -6.09 -10.41
CA GLY A 20 -1.29 -6.14 -9.09
C GLY A 20 -2.81 -6.22 -9.07
N TYR A 21 -3.49 -5.75 -10.12
CA TYR A 21 -4.95 -5.69 -10.17
C TYR A 21 -5.51 -6.40 -11.41
N PRO A 22 -6.65 -7.10 -11.30
CA PRO A 22 -7.29 -7.73 -12.44
C PRO A 22 -7.56 -6.75 -13.58
N GLY A 23 -7.17 -7.12 -14.80
CA GLY A 23 -7.35 -6.29 -16.00
C GLY A 23 -6.36 -5.12 -16.12
N SER A 24 -5.36 -5.05 -15.26
CA SER A 24 -4.28 -4.04 -15.31
C SER A 24 -2.96 -4.69 -15.68
N GLU A 25 -2.20 -4.02 -16.55
CA GLU A 25 -0.81 -4.36 -16.86
C GLU A 25 0.18 -3.62 -15.92
N GLU A 26 -0.33 -2.81 -14.98
CA GLU A 26 0.49 -2.02 -14.08
C GLU A 26 1.13 -2.89 -13.00
N HIS A 27 2.46 -2.80 -12.88
CA HIS A 27 3.23 -3.39 -11.79
C HIS A 27 3.33 -2.41 -10.63
N PHE A 28 3.09 -2.91 -9.43
CA PHE A 28 3.14 -2.17 -8.17
C PHE A 28 4.38 -2.51 -7.36
N SER A 29 4.35 -2.33 -6.04
CA SER A 29 5.37 -2.82 -5.13
C SER A 29 5.44 -4.36 -5.17
N ILE A 30 6.60 -4.89 -4.78
CA ILE A 30 6.83 -6.33 -4.64
C ILE A 30 6.83 -6.63 -3.14
N GLY A 31 5.80 -7.32 -2.68
CA GLY A 31 5.54 -7.54 -1.26
C GLY A 31 6.04 -8.88 -0.74
N ALA A 32 6.55 -8.87 0.49
CA ALA A 32 6.83 -10.07 1.29
C ALA A 32 5.85 -10.11 2.48
N PRO A 33 4.85 -10.99 2.50
CA PRO A 33 3.78 -11.00 3.50
C PRO A 33 4.25 -11.66 4.81
N LEU A 34 5.10 -10.97 5.58
CA LEU A 34 5.77 -11.49 6.77
C LEU A 34 4.82 -12.02 7.84
N ALA A 35 3.77 -11.28 8.16
CA ALA A 35 2.83 -11.69 9.19
C ALA A 35 2.13 -13.00 8.82
N ARG A 36 1.64 -13.11 7.59
CA ARG A 36 0.91 -14.28 7.11
C ARG A 36 1.78 -15.53 7.10
N THR A 37 3.03 -15.42 6.65
CA THR A 37 3.97 -16.54 6.55
C THR A 37 4.49 -16.99 7.93
N LEU A 38 4.49 -16.09 8.91
CA LEU A 38 4.76 -16.38 10.32
C LEU A 38 3.51 -16.84 11.10
N GLY A 39 2.35 -17.01 10.45
CA GLY A 39 1.11 -17.48 11.07
C GLY A 39 0.35 -16.45 11.89
N LEU A 40 0.69 -15.17 11.80
CA LEU A 40 -0.08 -14.08 12.43
C LEU A 40 -1.40 -13.86 11.66
N ARG A 41 -2.49 -13.63 12.39
CA ARG A 41 -3.84 -13.59 11.80
C ARG A 41 -4.62 -12.29 12.03
N ARG A 42 -4.19 -11.46 12.98
CA ARG A 42 -4.89 -10.22 13.35
C ARG A 42 -4.23 -8.97 12.82
N ILE A 43 -2.98 -9.09 12.40
CA ILE A 43 -2.16 -8.02 11.89
C ILE A 43 -1.55 -8.43 10.56
N GLY A 44 -1.60 -7.55 9.57
CA GLY A 44 -0.85 -7.63 8.34
C GLY A 44 0.49 -6.93 8.54
N ILE A 45 1.59 -7.59 8.18
CA ILE A 45 2.92 -6.96 8.13
C ILE A 45 3.57 -7.40 6.84
N HIS A 46 3.97 -6.42 6.04
CA HIS A 46 4.64 -6.64 4.76
C HIS A 46 5.96 -5.87 4.73
N HIS A 47 6.99 -6.49 4.19
CA HIS A 47 8.13 -5.76 3.66
C HIS A 47 7.85 -5.54 2.18
N GLU A 48 7.94 -4.31 1.71
CA GLU A 48 7.66 -3.97 0.32
C GLU A 48 8.87 -3.31 -0.34
N ARG A 49 9.23 -3.80 -1.52
CA ARG A 49 10.15 -3.13 -2.43
C ARG A 49 9.33 -2.37 -3.46
N LEU A 50 9.64 -1.10 -3.62
CA LEU A 50 9.00 -0.22 -4.60
C LEU A 50 10.04 0.24 -5.63
N PRO A 51 10.11 -0.44 -6.79
CA PRO A 51 11.04 -0.07 -7.86
C PRO A 51 10.78 1.35 -8.40
N PRO A 52 11.77 1.98 -9.06
CA PRO A 52 11.60 3.26 -9.74
C PRO A 52 10.41 3.28 -10.69
N GLY A 53 9.67 4.40 -10.69
CA GLY A 53 8.53 4.61 -11.56
C GLY A 53 7.27 3.82 -11.21
N ARG A 54 7.19 3.26 -10.00
CA ARG A 54 6.01 2.52 -9.52
C ARG A 54 5.34 3.20 -8.34
N ARG A 55 4.15 2.73 -8.03
CA ARG A 55 3.39 3.04 -6.80
C ARG A 55 3.01 1.75 -6.07
N THR A 56 2.67 1.85 -4.78
CA THR A 56 2.33 0.65 -3.98
C THR A 56 0.99 0.03 -4.35
N SER A 57 0.02 0.86 -4.72
CA SER A 57 -1.37 0.43 -4.99
C SER A 57 -2.11 1.47 -5.82
N TYR A 58 -3.33 1.17 -6.24
CA TYR A 58 -4.28 2.23 -6.58
C TYR A 58 -4.56 3.08 -5.33
N PRO A 59 -4.67 4.43 -5.46
CA PRO A 59 -5.07 5.27 -4.34
C PRO A 59 -6.39 4.78 -3.73
N HIS A 60 -6.39 4.56 -2.41
CA HIS A 60 -7.55 4.02 -1.71
C HIS A 60 -7.63 4.48 -0.27
N ALA A 61 -8.79 4.27 0.34
CA ALA A 61 -9.04 4.41 1.76
C ALA A 61 -9.90 3.26 2.25
N GLU A 62 -9.74 2.87 3.50
CA GLU A 62 -10.42 1.75 4.12
C GLU A 62 -11.39 2.18 5.22
N SER A 63 -12.54 1.47 5.31
CA SER A 63 -13.58 1.81 6.27
C SER A 63 -13.28 1.34 7.70
N ASP A 64 -12.64 0.19 7.84
CA ASP A 64 -12.49 -0.50 9.13
C ASP A 64 -11.05 -0.96 9.45
N GLU A 65 -10.14 -0.95 8.48
CA GLU A 65 -8.75 -1.35 8.68
C GLU A 65 -7.84 -0.13 8.77
N GLU A 66 -6.99 -0.10 9.78
CA GLU A 66 -5.94 0.91 9.94
C GLU A 66 -4.67 0.46 9.25
N GLU A 67 -3.93 1.41 8.68
CA GLU A 67 -2.66 1.15 8.02
C GLU A 67 -1.57 2.08 8.54
N PHE A 68 -0.37 1.53 8.74
CA PHE A 68 0.84 2.22 9.14
C PHE A 68 1.98 1.83 8.19
N ILE A 69 2.69 2.83 7.70
CA ILE A 69 3.83 2.64 6.81
C ILE A 69 5.07 3.33 7.39
N TYR A 70 6.21 2.63 7.34
CA TYR A 70 7.49 3.15 7.78
C TYR A 70 8.49 3.05 6.62
N VAL A 71 9.21 4.13 6.33
CA VAL A 71 10.24 4.16 5.30
C VAL A 71 11.52 3.54 5.85
N LEU A 72 11.92 2.40 5.29
CA LEU A 72 13.17 1.71 5.63
C LEU A 72 14.35 2.26 4.85
N GLU A 73 14.18 2.42 3.53
CA GLU A 73 15.23 2.86 2.61
C GLU A 73 14.61 3.66 1.45
N GLY A 74 15.38 4.59 0.89
CA GLY A 74 14.98 5.40 -0.26
C GLY A 74 14.11 6.60 0.10
N TYR A 75 13.66 7.34 -0.91
CA TYR A 75 12.98 8.61 -0.77
C TYR A 75 11.65 8.60 -1.55
N PRO A 76 10.63 7.90 -1.06
CA PRO A 76 9.32 7.88 -1.71
C PRO A 76 8.59 9.20 -1.54
N GLU A 77 7.54 9.36 -2.32
CA GLU A 77 6.50 10.34 -2.06
C GLU A 77 5.22 9.61 -1.63
N VAL A 78 4.53 10.11 -0.61
CA VAL A 78 3.17 9.68 -0.32
C VAL A 78 2.19 10.62 -1.00
N TRP A 79 1.30 10.03 -1.80
CA TRP A 79 0.14 10.72 -2.34
C TRP A 79 -1.01 10.64 -1.34
N ILE A 80 -1.50 11.79 -0.90
CA ILE A 80 -2.64 11.91 0.01
C ILE A 80 -3.65 12.84 -0.62
N ASN A 81 -4.82 12.33 -0.99
CA ASN A 81 -5.93 13.09 -1.55
C ASN A 81 -5.51 14.09 -2.66
N GLY A 82 -4.62 13.69 -3.56
CA GLY A 82 -4.19 14.52 -4.70
C GLY A 82 -3.00 15.42 -4.45
N TYR A 83 -2.33 15.30 -3.31
CA TYR A 83 -1.09 16.03 -2.98
C TYR A 83 0.04 15.05 -2.72
N LEU A 84 1.26 15.44 -3.13
CA LEU A 84 2.48 14.65 -2.91
C LEU A 84 3.30 15.23 -1.75
N TRP A 85 3.76 14.34 -0.87
CA TRP A 85 4.63 14.68 0.25
C TRP A 85 5.86 13.79 0.20
N LYS A 86 7.05 14.41 0.18
CA LYS A 86 8.32 13.68 0.18
C LYS A 86 8.58 13.08 1.54
N LEU A 87 9.11 11.86 1.54
CA LEU A 87 9.49 11.13 2.73
C LEU A 87 10.97 10.73 2.65
N GLU A 88 11.57 10.49 3.81
CA GLU A 88 12.94 10.01 3.96
C GLU A 88 12.98 8.79 4.90
N PRO A 89 14.08 8.02 4.91
CA PRO A 89 14.24 6.90 5.84
C PRO A 89 14.05 7.33 7.29
N GLY A 90 13.16 6.64 8.00
CA GLY A 90 12.75 6.99 9.36
C GLY A 90 11.40 7.68 9.47
N ASP A 91 10.87 8.21 8.37
CA ASP A 91 9.50 8.75 8.36
C ASP A 91 8.47 7.64 8.49
N SER A 92 7.35 7.98 9.09
CA SER A 92 6.18 7.11 9.19
C SER A 92 4.90 7.84 8.85
N VAL A 93 3.96 7.11 8.26
CA VAL A 93 2.63 7.61 7.90
C VAL A 93 1.58 6.63 8.42
N GLY A 94 0.53 7.15 9.03
CA GLY A 94 -0.59 6.34 9.53
C GLY A 94 -1.92 6.80 8.93
N PHE A 95 -2.75 5.84 8.58
CA PHE A 95 -4.09 6.06 8.04
C PHE A 95 -5.12 5.41 8.96
N PRO A 96 -5.78 6.20 9.85
CA PRO A 96 -6.85 5.68 10.67
C PRO A 96 -8.04 5.24 9.83
N ALA A 97 -8.64 4.13 10.21
CA ALA A 97 -9.84 3.60 9.57
C ALA A 97 -10.99 4.62 9.55
N GLY A 98 -11.83 4.55 8.53
CA GLY A 98 -13.08 5.31 8.46
C GLY A 98 -12.92 6.80 8.09
N THR A 99 -11.70 7.30 7.92
CA THR A 99 -11.48 8.73 7.61
C THR A 99 -11.77 9.10 6.15
N GLY A 100 -11.70 8.13 5.24
CA GLY A 100 -11.81 8.35 3.80
C GLY A 100 -10.58 9.02 3.18
N VAL A 101 -9.51 9.24 3.92
CA VAL A 101 -8.25 9.81 3.42
C VAL A 101 -7.56 8.81 2.52
N CYS A 102 -7.59 9.06 1.22
CA CYS A 102 -7.02 8.17 0.22
C CYS A 102 -5.53 8.38 0.04
N HIS A 103 -4.79 7.28 -0.12
CA HIS A 103 -3.35 7.30 -0.22
C HIS A 103 -2.77 6.23 -1.15
N THR A 104 -1.54 6.44 -1.56
CA THR A 104 -0.62 5.48 -2.17
C THR A 104 0.80 6.04 -2.07
N PHE A 105 1.81 5.18 -2.10
CA PHE A 105 3.20 5.60 -2.11
C PHE A 105 3.76 5.49 -3.52
N ILE A 106 4.55 6.48 -3.92
CA ILE A 106 5.09 6.60 -5.29
C ILE A 106 6.60 6.72 -5.21
N ASN A 107 7.29 5.97 -6.05
CA ASN A 107 8.73 6.10 -6.23
C ASN A 107 9.04 6.84 -7.53
N ASN A 108 9.24 8.14 -7.45
CA ASN A 108 9.67 9.00 -8.55
C ASN A 108 11.20 9.15 -8.62
N THR A 109 11.96 8.38 -7.84
CA THR A 109 13.43 8.38 -7.84
C THR A 109 14.00 7.35 -8.82
N GLN A 110 15.34 7.24 -8.89
CA GLN A 110 16.03 6.23 -9.71
C GLN A 110 16.44 5.01 -8.89
N GLU A 111 16.26 5.02 -7.59
CA GLU A 111 16.65 3.97 -6.68
C GLU A 111 15.42 3.25 -6.11
N GLU A 112 15.62 2.01 -5.70
CA GLU A 112 14.57 1.24 -5.04
C GLU A 112 14.24 1.84 -3.67
N VAL A 113 12.96 1.92 -3.36
CA VAL A 113 12.44 2.26 -2.04
C VAL A 113 12.05 0.98 -1.31
N ARG A 114 12.26 0.94 0.02
CA ARG A 114 11.79 -0.13 0.88
C ARG A 114 10.91 0.40 2.00
N LEU A 115 9.79 -0.25 2.17
CA LEU A 115 8.77 0.10 3.15
C LEU A 115 8.47 -1.07 4.08
N LEU A 116 8.21 -0.79 5.34
CA LEU A 116 7.50 -1.68 6.25
C LEU A 116 6.05 -1.22 6.32
N VAL A 117 5.14 -2.06 5.88
CA VAL A 117 3.70 -1.82 5.92
C VAL A 117 3.11 -2.69 7.02
N ALA A 118 2.39 -2.10 7.94
CA ALA A 118 1.69 -2.79 9.01
C ALA A 118 0.26 -2.29 9.09
N GLY A 119 -0.70 -3.18 9.22
CA GLY A 119 -2.10 -2.82 9.32
C GLY A 119 -2.93 -3.92 9.95
N GLU A 120 -4.15 -3.61 10.25
CA GLU A 120 -5.12 -4.63 10.60
C GLU A 120 -5.39 -5.53 9.40
N SER A 121 -5.87 -6.71 9.61
CA SER A 121 -6.20 -7.61 8.51
C SER A 121 -7.44 -8.45 8.82
N ASN A 122 -8.15 -8.81 7.74
CA ASN A 122 -9.32 -9.68 7.81
C ASN A 122 -10.51 -9.10 8.61
N LYS A 123 -10.68 -7.81 8.65
CA LYS A 123 -11.91 -7.19 9.17
C LYS A 123 -13.07 -7.54 8.24
N LYS A 124 -14.02 -8.29 8.76
CA LYS A 124 -15.14 -8.88 7.99
C LYS A 124 -15.98 -7.86 7.21
N HIS A 125 -16.03 -6.62 7.70
CA HIS A 125 -16.87 -5.56 7.12
C HIS A 125 -16.06 -4.44 6.50
N ASN A 126 -14.73 -4.61 6.35
CA ASN A 126 -13.89 -3.61 5.72
C ASN A 126 -14.34 -3.38 4.27
N ARG A 127 -14.52 -2.12 3.92
CA ARG A 127 -14.90 -1.65 2.58
C ARG A 127 -13.86 -0.66 2.10
N ILE A 128 -13.65 -0.62 0.79
CA ILE A 128 -12.56 0.15 0.20
C ILE A 128 -13.11 1.19 -0.79
N TYR A 129 -12.61 2.41 -0.68
CA TYR A 129 -12.88 3.50 -1.61
C TYR A 129 -11.70 3.73 -2.54
N TYR A 130 -11.93 3.69 -3.85
CA TYR A 130 -10.94 3.93 -4.92
C TYR A 130 -11.33 5.19 -5.70
N PRO A 131 -10.85 6.39 -5.34
CA PRO A 131 -11.29 7.66 -5.94
C PRO A 131 -10.92 7.81 -7.42
N LEU A 132 -9.79 7.23 -7.83
CA LEU A 132 -9.23 7.42 -9.16
C LEU A 132 -9.39 6.20 -10.07
N ASN A 133 -10.01 5.13 -9.59
CA ASN A 133 -10.20 3.88 -10.32
C ASN A 133 -11.66 3.41 -10.25
N PRO A 134 -12.63 4.20 -10.78
CA PRO A 134 -14.05 3.90 -10.65
C PRO A 134 -14.45 2.58 -11.35
N ASP A 135 -13.85 2.25 -12.49
CA ASP A 135 -14.15 1.00 -13.20
C ASP A 135 -13.72 -0.21 -12.39
N TYR A 136 -12.53 -0.16 -11.77
CA TYR A 136 -12.10 -1.20 -10.84
C TYR A 136 -13.00 -1.27 -9.61
N ALA A 137 -13.33 -0.13 -9.01
CA ALA A 137 -14.23 -0.06 -7.87
C ALA A 137 -15.61 -0.68 -8.17
N ALA A 138 -16.12 -0.52 -9.40
CA ALA A 138 -17.40 -1.08 -9.81
C ALA A 138 -17.40 -2.62 -9.84
N THR A 139 -16.26 -3.27 -9.98
CA THR A 139 -16.12 -4.75 -9.96
C THR A 139 -16.08 -5.33 -8.54
N ARG A 140 -15.94 -4.48 -7.49
CA ARG A 140 -15.75 -4.90 -6.11
C ARG A 140 -17.06 -5.02 -5.34
N GLN A 141 -17.17 -6.09 -4.54
CA GLN A 141 -18.32 -6.26 -3.61
C GLN A 141 -18.14 -5.47 -2.32
N ASP A 142 -16.90 -5.19 -1.93
CA ASP A 142 -16.48 -4.44 -0.74
C ASP A 142 -16.32 -2.94 -1.01
N ARG A 143 -17.06 -2.41 -1.98
CA ARG A 143 -16.99 -0.99 -2.33
C ARG A 143 -17.54 -0.12 -1.19
N TRP A 144 -16.73 0.87 -0.77
CA TRP A 144 -17.16 1.86 0.23
C TRP A 144 -17.78 3.08 -0.47
N VAL A 145 -19.11 3.21 -0.39
CA VAL A 145 -19.88 4.26 -1.08
C VAL A 145 -20.33 5.40 -0.17
N ASP A 146 -20.43 5.14 1.13
CA ASP A 146 -20.85 6.08 2.18
C ASP A 146 -19.66 6.64 2.97
N HIS A 147 -18.47 6.71 2.31
CA HIS A 147 -17.28 7.31 2.90
C HIS A 147 -17.46 8.82 3.18
N PRO A 148 -16.73 9.37 4.16
CA PRO A 148 -16.72 10.82 4.38
C PRO A 148 -16.31 11.59 3.12
N PRO A 149 -16.93 12.74 2.83
CA PRO A 149 -16.55 13.56 1.67
C PRO A 149 -15.08 13.93 1.70
N GLN A 150 -14.40 13.84 0.56
CA GLN A 150 -13.00 14.20 0.40
C GLN A 150 -12.81 15.26 -0.67
N PHE A 151 -11.85 16.14 -0.44
CA PHE A 151 -11.38 17.11 -1.43
C PHE A 151 -10.04 16.65 -2.00
N PHE A 152 -9.92 16.64 -3.31
CA PHE A 152 -8.73 16.17 -3.99
C PHE A 152 -7.94 17.30 -4.63
N GLY A 153 -6.63 17.25 -4.46
CA GLY A 153 -5.68 18.07 -5.21
C GLY A 153 -5.50 17.58 -6.66
N PRO A 154 -4.64 18.26 -7.42
CA PRO A 154 -4.54 18.04 -8.87
C PRO A 154 -3.75 16.80 -9.29
N HIS A 155 -3.01 16.14 -8.39
CA HIS A 155 -2.15 15.03 -8.76
C HIS A 155 -2.95 13.73 -8.97
N ASN A 156 -2.71 13.05 -10.08
CA ASN A 156 -3.47 11.88 -10.54
C ASN A 156 -3.12 10.55 -9.85
N GLY A 157 -2.29 10.54 -8.82
CA GLY A 157 -1.89 9.34 -8.09
C GLY A 157 -1.03 8.35 -8.87
N LYS A 158 -0.42 8.77 -9.97
CA LYS A 158 0.49 7.94 -10.78
C LYS A 158 1.93 8.46 -10.68
N PRO A 159 2.93 7.59 -10.85
CA PRO A 159 4.32 8.03 -11.00
C PRO A 159 4.47 9.03 -12.16
N GLY A 160 5.31 10.03 -11.96
CA GLY A 160 5.70 10.93 -13.04
C GLY A 160 6.45 10.15 -14.13
N ARG A 161 6.05 10.32 -15.39
CA ARG A 161 6.88 9.83 -16.50
C ARG A 161 8.08 10.78 -16.59
N LYS A 162 9.28 10.23 -16.40
CA LYS A 162 10.52 10.92 -16.78
C LYS A 162 10.84 10.70 -18.23
#